data_37f4fd7816edc2f31369781715084419
#
_entry.id   37f4fd7816edc2f31369781715084419
#
_cell.length_a   1.000
_cell.length_b   1.000
_cell.length_c   1.000
_cell.angle_alpha   90.00
_cell.angle_beta   90.00
_cell.angle_gamma   90.00
#
_symmetry.space_group_name_H-M   'P 1'
#
loop_
_entity.id
_entity.type
_entity.pdbx_description
1 polymer ?
#
loop_
_entity_poly.entity_id
_entity_poly.type
_entity_poly.pdbx_seq_one_letter_code
_entity_poly.pdbx_strand_id
1 'polypeptide(L)'
;PAEGYQVKSIKVNDTEIEGNTFIVNGESTVSVEFTDKLTINYTVSGVGTFTVIDENDPENPFNSGDEFEKNTSITMVLAAGEGYEISSFIVNGEEQKESINAAGVYTIANCQTDLNIDVVFAKKLFSVTFSSNDFGTLTVKQNNVNIESSTPVEYGTELTVIATPNANATLSVFTINGADKLAEIQNTLKMNITVSEELDIQAEFTTISRTVTCNIIGNGSVKITDAKDNVYENGVASIPDGSNITLTFIPEDGYQLNDFKYDGDSMFEDIIDDQFNFIADEDYTFDVVFTKITSLQNTSEDAVSVRYESGMLYVEGMNAGDKLDIYDITGKYIETSTLAATNVTDLANGCYLVRISLGNTIKTVKFIKR
;
A
#
# COMPACT_ATOMS: atom_id res chain seq x y z
N PRO A 1 -11.25 36.23 65.76
CA PRO A 1 -9.81 36.36 65.90
C PRO A 1 -9.41 37.85 65.87
N ALA A 2 -8.26 38.17 66.46
CA ALA A 2 -7.66 39.48 66.22
C ALA A 2 -7.25 39.63 64.73
N GLU A 3 -7.01 40.89 64.27
CA GLU A 3 -6.55 41.11 62.92
C GLU A 3 -5.23 40.35 62.64
N GLY A 4 -5.21 39.52 61.59
CA GLY A 4 -4.07 38.70 61.20
C GLY A 4 -4.06 37.28 61.78
N TYR A 5 -5.00 36.94 62.70
CA TYR A 5 -5.12 35.59 63.29
C TYR A 5 -6.30 34.83 62.70
N GLN A 6 -6.15 33.52 62.54
CA GLN A 6 -7.19 32.58 62.16
C GLN A 6 -7.51 31.64 63.34
N VAL A 7 -8.69 31.03 63.37
CA VAL A 7 -9.01 29.95 64.29
C VAL A 7 -8.32 28.71 63.83
N LYS A 8 -7.39 28.15 64.59
CA LYS A 8 -6.70 26.90 64.28
C LYS A 8 -7.54 25.70 64.66
N SER A 9 -8.07 25.71 65.90
CA SER A 9 -8.97 24.63 66.35
C SER A 9 -9.97 25.18 67.38
N ILE A 10 -11.15 24.57 67.44
CA ILE A 10 -12.15 24.75 68.48
C ILE A 10 -12.36 23.42 69.18
N LYS A 11 -12.16 23.38 70.51
CA LYS A 11 -12.39 22.15 71.29
C LYS A 11 -13.48 22.42 72.32
N VAL A 12 -14.39 21.48 72.49
CA VAL A 12 -15.42 21.43 73.51
C VAL A 12 -15.16 20.23 74.38
N ASN A 13 -14.88 20.45 75.71
CA ASN A 13 -14.47 19.40 76.67
C ASN A 13 -13.30 18.56 76.06
N ASP A 14 -12.28 19.26 75.60
CA ASP A 14 -11.06 18.70 74.99
C ASP A 14 -11.27 17.91 73.66
N THR A 15 -12.49 17.85 73.17
CA THR A 15 -12.80 17.23 71.86
C THR A 15 -12.91 18.31 70.79
N GLU A 16 -12.13 18.19 69.71
CA GLU A 16 -12.17 19.07 68.53
C GLU A 16 -13.51 18.94 67.81
N ILE A 17 -14.10 20.07 67.45
CA ILE A 17 -15.38 20.14 66.71
C ILE A 17 -15.17 20.74 65.33
N GLU A 18 -15.92 20.25 64.34
CA GLU A 18 -15.99 20.86 63.05
C GLU A 18 -16.99 22.07 63.10
N GLY A 19 -16.57 23.22 62.55
CA GLY A 19 -17.37 24.42 62.49
C GLY A 19 -17.34 25.24 63.83
N ASN A 20 -18.27 26.17 64.01
CA ASN A 20 -18.27 27.13 65.10
C ASN A 20 -19.51 27.06 66.02
N THR A 21 -20.28 25.97 65.93
CA THR A 21 -21.49 25.71 66.71
C THR A 21 -21.47 24.32 67.32
N PHE A 22 -21.98 24.20 68.56
CA PHE A 22 -22.15 22.92 69.24
C PHE A 22 -23.39 22.92 70.12
N ILE A 23 -23.89 21.73 70.48
CA ILE A 23 -25.04 21.59 71.35
C ILE A 23 -24.57 21.49 72.82
N VAL A 24 -25.06 22.39 73.68
CA VAL A 24 -24.75 22.36 75.07
C VAL A 24 -25.71 21.41 75.79
N ASN A 25 -25.15 20.31 76.28
CA ASN A 25 -25.92 19.30 77.05
C ASN A 25 -25.56 19.22 78.55
N GLY A 26 -24.83 20.22 79.08
CA GLY A 26 -24.33 20.31 80.43
C GLY A 26 -23.20 21.33 80.55
N GLU A 27 -22.47 21.27 81.67
CA GLU A 27 -21.29 22.13 81.83
C GLU A 27 -20.29 21.81 80.69
N SER A 28 -19.83 22.86 80.02
CA SER A 28 -18.95 22.71 78.86
C SER A 28 -17.82 23.72 78.93
N THR A 29 -16.60 23.26 78.71
CA THR A 29 -15.42 24.07 78.53
C THR A 29 -15.13 24.23 77.02
N VAL A 30 -15.02 25.47 76.59
CA VAL A 30 -14.65 25.75 75.18
C VAL A 30 -13.26 26.37 75.20
N SER A 31 -12.34 25.79 74.39
CA SER A 31 -11.02 26.32 74.08
C SER A 31 -10.90 26.60 72.60
N VAL A 32 -10.33 27.77 72.27
CA VAL A 32 -10.08 28.15 70.91
C VAL A 32 -8.60 28.49 70.77
N GLU A 33 -7.95 27.81 69.83
CA GLU A 33 -6.56 28.08 69.46
C GLU A 33 -6.53 28.96 68.24
N PHE A 34 -5.75 30.00 68.26
CA PHE A 34 -5.54 30.94 67.15
C PHE A 34 -4.13 30.77 66.61
N THR A 35 -3.96 30.92 65.27
CA THR A 35 -2.68 30.92 64.57
C THR A 35 -2.62 32.14 63.64
N ASP A 36 -1.45 32.66 63.43
CA ASP A 36 -1.10 33.61 62.38
C ASP A 36 -0.38 32.93 61.21
N LYS A 37 -0.17 31.61 61.32
CA LYS A 37 0.38 30.81 60.21
C LYS A 37 -0.66 30.45 59.18
N LEU A 38 -0.21 30.38 57.96
CA LEU A 38 -0.96 29.99 56.77
C LEU A 38 -0.62 28.55 56.40
N THR A 39 -1.50 27.85 55.70
CA THR A 39 -1.32 26.48 55.28
C THR A 39 -1.11 26.35 53.80
N ILE A 40 -0.28 25.39 53.36
CA ILE A 40 -0.12 24.96 51.98
C ILE A 40 -0.77 23.60 51.82
N ASN A 41 -1.79 23.54 50.94
CA ASN A 41 -2.38 22.24 50.55
C ASN A 41 -2.19 22.11 49.03
N TYR A 42 -1.73 20.97 48.56
CA TYR A 42 -1.63 20.74 47.10
C TYR A 42 -1.94 19.30 46.71
N THR A 43 -2.46 19.16 45.52
CA THR A 43 -2.61 17.89 44.82
C THR A 43 -1.82 17.94 43.52
N VAL A 44 -1.22 16.81 43.18
CA VAL A 44 -0.47 16.65 41.93
C VAL A 44 -0.93 15.39 41.24
N SER A 45 -1.28 15.50 39.96
CA SER A 45 -1.67 14.37 39.14
C SER A 45 -0.87 14.32 37.82
N GLY A 46 -0.74 13.10 37.25
CA GLY A 46 0.06 12.87 36.05
C GLY A 46 1.54 12.64 36.36
N VAL A 47 2.40 12.81 35.37
CA VAL A 47 3.85 12.56 35.48
C VAL A 47 4.61 13.87 35.38
N GLY A 48 5.26 14.24 36.47
CA GLY A 48 6.03 15.47 36.59
C GLY A 48 6.48 15.67 38.03
N THR A 49 7.18 16.76 38.29
CA THR A 49 7.60 17.17 39.62
C THR A 49 6.99 18.50 39.97
N PHE A 50 6.55 18.63 41.21
CA PHE A 50 6.05 19.89 41.80
C PHE A 50 6.72 20.07 43.16
N THR A 51 7.31 21.24 43.37
CA THR A 51 7.99 21.58 44.61
C THR A 51 7.58 22.96 45.04
N VAL A 52 7.28 23.14 46.31
CA VAL A 52 6.94 24.42 46.93
C VAL A 52 7.99 24.76 47.93
N ILE A 53 8.58 25.93 47.85
CA ILE A 53 9.68 26.38 48.72
C ILE A 53 9.44 27.81 49.25
N ASP A 54 9.98 28.09 50.42
CA ASP A 54 10.24 29.46 50.88
C ASP A 54 11.45 29.96 50.08
N GLU A 55 11.35 31.16 49.49
CA GLU A 55 12.45 31.78 48.76
C GLU A 55 13.71 31.96 49.63
N ASN A 56 13.54 32.11 50.94
CA ASN A 56 14.62 32.30 51.91
C ASN A 56 15.17 30.98 52.47
N ASP A 57 14.46 29.84 52.29
CA ASP A 57 14.87 28.48 52.71
C ASP A 57 14.56 27.44 51.65
N PRO A 58 15.24 27.51 50.49
CA PRO A 58 14.97 26.63 49.36
C PRO A 58 15.39 25.16 49.57
N GLU A 59 16.18 24.87 50.59
CA GLU A 59 16.64 23.51 50.90
C GLU A 59 15.57 22.67 51.65
N ASN A 60 14.56 23.35 52.22
CA ASN A 60 13.47 22.72 52.96
C ASN A 60 12.12 22.93 52.25
N PRO A 61 11.76 22.10 51.27
CA PRO A 61 10.49 22.24 50.54
C PRO A 61 9.30 21.88 51.46
N PHE A 62 8.20 22.60 51.29
CA PHE A 62 6.94 22.33 51.97
C PHE A 62 6.26 21.07 51.42
N ASN A 63 5.69 20.29 52.32
CA ASN A 63 4.74 19.24 51.99
C ASN A 63 3.30 19.77 52.05
N SER A 64 2.38 19.07 51.38
CA SER A 64 0.96 19.38 51.53
C SER A 64 0.50 19.20 52.99
N GLY A 65 -0.10 20.24 53.53
CA GLY A 65 -0.51 20.35 54.91
C GLY A 65 0.47 21.13 55.84
N ASP A 66 1.66 21.49 55.32
CA ASP A 66 2.62 22.28 56.12
C ASP A 66 2.13 23.69 56.36
N GLU A 67 2.58 24.30 57.47
CA GLU A 67 2.29 25.68 57.87
C GLU A 67 3.49 26.59 57.55
N PHE A 68 3.23 27.84 57.16
CA PHE A 68 4.24 28.85 56.91
C PHE A 68 3.86 30.20 57.51
N GLU A 69 4.83 31.07 57.75
CA GLU A 69 4.60 32.40 58.32
C GLU A 69 3.93 33.31 57.26
N LYS A 70 2.98 34.13 57.71
CA LYS A 70 2.38 35.17 56.91
C LYS A 70 3.47 36.11 56.35
N ASN A 71 3.33 36.60 55.11
CA ASN A 71 4.28 37.40 54.36
C ASN A 71 5.49 36.66 53.79
N THR A 72 5.56 35.33 53.91
CA THR A 72 6.58 34.51 53.24
C THR A 72 6.39 34.62 51.73
N SER A 73 7.48 34.72 50.99
CA SER A 73 7.47 34.60 49.51
C SER A 73 7.58 33.11 49.14
N ILE A 74 6.52 32.59 48.58
CA ILE A 74 6.40 31.17 48.20
C ILE A 74 6.72 31.01 46.70
N THR A 75 7.69 30.18 46.42
CA THR A 75 8.07 29.80 45.07
C THR A 75 7.67 28.37 44.75
N MET A 76 6.98 28.16 43.64
CA MET A 76 6.53 26.87 43.14
C MET A 76 7.31 26.52 41.87
N VAL A 77 7.88 25.33 41.84
CA VAL A 77 8.66 24.82 40.70
C VAL A 77 7.93 23.62 40.11
N LEU A 78 7.59 23.72 38.83
CA LEU A 78 6.86 22.71 38.08
C LEU A 78 7.72 22.21 36.92
N ALA A 79 7.90 20.89 36.79
CA ALA A 79 8.57 20.28 35.65
C ALA A 79 7.77 19.06 35.20
N ALA A 80 7.21 19.18 33.99
CA ALA A 80 6.53 18.04 33.38
C ALA A 80 7.52 16.94 33.01
N GLY A 81 7.13 15.70 33.18
CA GLY A 81 7.90 14.52 32.77
C GLY A 81 8.01 14.41 31.25
N GLU A 82 8.85 13.51 30.79
CA GLU A 82 9.01 13.24 29.36
C GLU A 82 7.66 12.87 28.72
N GLY A 83 7.32 13.52 27.62
CA GLY A 83 6.03 13.35 26.92
C GLY A 83 4.81 13.93 27.62
N TYR A 84 5.00 14.68 28.71
CA TYR A 84 3.93 15.38 29.43
C TYR A 84 4.07 16.88 29.30
N GLU A 85 3.00 17.59 29.59
CA GLU A 85 2.94 19.04 29.72
C GLU A 85 2.14 19.44 30.95
N ILE A 86 2.34 20.65 31.45
CA ILE A 86 1.45 21.23 32.46
C ILE A 86 0.11 21.51 31.78
N SER A 87 -0.91 20.73 32.11
CA SER A 87 -2.25 20.87 31.57
C SER A 87 -3.06 21.92 32.32
N SER A 88 -2.93 21.91 33.65
CA SER A 88 -3.58 22.89 34.53
C SER A 88 -2.71 23.15 35.75
N PHE A 89 -2.73 24.41 36.21
CA PHE A 89 -2.09 24.86 37.45
C PHE A 89 -3.01 25.88 38.13
N ILE A 90 -3.78 25.40 39.09
CA ILE A 90 -4.77 26.20 39.80
C ILE A 90 -4.22 26.59 41.17
N VAL A 91 -4.29 27.84 41.52
CA VAL A 91 -3.95 28.39 42.86
C VAL A 91 -5.15 29.15 43.39
N ASN A 92 -5.65 28.66 44.54
CA ASN A 92 -6.84 29.24 45.23
C ASN A 92 -8.07 29.37 44.31
N GLY A 93 -8.25 28.35 43.42
CA GLY A 93 -9.38 28.27 42.50
C GLY A 93 -9.20 29.06 41.19
N GLU A 94 -8.05 29.73 40.99
CA GLU A 94 -7.74 30.48 39.78
C GLU A 94 -6.67 29.77 38.95
N GLU A 95 -6.87 29.62 37.60
CA GLU A 95 -5.91 29.03 36.69
C GLU A 95 -4.70 29.98 36.51
N GLN A 96 -3.49 29.51 36.77
CA GLN A 96 -2.25 30.25 36.76
C GLN A 96 -1.20 29.70 35.78
N LYS A 97 -1.57 28.77 34.92
CA LYS A 97 -0.66 28.12 33.97
C LYS A 97 0.12 29.16 33.14
N GLU A 98 -0.56 30.18 32.61
CA GLU A 98 0.05 31.21 31.78
C GLU A 98 0.99 32.16 32.56
N SER A 99 0.94 32.13 33.88
CA SER A 99 1.78 32.93 34.77
C SER A 99 3.09 32.20 35.14
N ILE A 100 3.23 30.94 34.75
CA ILE A 100 4.46 30.16 34.93
C ILE A 100 5.51 30.68 33.93
N ASN A 101 6.69 31.02 34.42
CA ASN A 101 7.76 31.48 33.55
C ASN A 101 8.40 30.31 32.74
N ALA A 102 9.29 30.63 31.79
CA ALA A 102 9.94 29.64 30.92
C ALA A 102 10.84 28.62 31.67
N ALA A 103 11.18 28.89 32.93
CA ALA A 103 11.92 27.96 33.79
C ALA A 103 11.00 27.06 34.60
N GLY A 104 9.68 27.12 34.41
CA GLY A 104 8.72 26.32 35.16
C GLY A 104 8.44 26.88 36.56
N VAL A 105 8.66 28.19 36.81
CA VAL A 105 8.56 28.81 38.14
C VAL A 105 7.40 29.77 38.22
N TYR A 106 6.63 29.67 39.30
CA TYR A 106 5.60 30.62 39.71
C TYR A 106 5.87 31.07 41.13
N THR A 107 5.79 32.40 41.43
CA THR A 107 6.10 32.95 42.74
C THR A 107 4.97 33.86 43.24
N ILE A 108 4.59 33.70 44.50
CA ILE A 108 3.71 34.58 45.22
C ILE A 108 4.53 35.34 46.25
N ALA A 109 4.75 36.61 45.99
CA ALA A 109 5.45 37.47 46.93
C ALA A 109 4.54 37.88 48.11
N ASN A 110 5.09 37.84 49.34
CA ASN A 110 4.39 38.25 50.54
C ASN A 110 3.00 37.60 50.70
N CYS A 111 2.94 36.27 50.72
CA CYS A 111 1.71 35.50 50.78
C CYS A 111 0.88 35.88 52.02
N GLN A 112 -0.44 36.12 51.79
CA GLN A 112 -1.36 36.65 52.82
C GLN A 112 -2.49 35.69 53.15
N THR A 113 -2.65 34.57 52.42
CA THR A 113 -3.76 33.64 52.54
C THR A 113 -3.24 32.20 52.45
N ASP A 114 -4.01 31.27 52.94
CA ASP A 114 -3.76 29.84 52.70
C ASP A 114 -3.64 29.56 51.23
N LEU A 115 -2.85 28.57 50.87
CA LEU A 115 -2.65 28.12 49.48
C LEU A 115 -3.31 26.77 49.29
N ASN A 116 -4.22 26.72 48.32
CA ASN A 116 -4.81 25.48 47.81
C ASN A 116 -4.39 25.36 46.35
N ILE A 117 -3.61 24.34 46.00
CA ILE A 117 -2.94 24.24 44.73
C ILE A 117 -3.28 22.90 44.09
N ASP A 118 -3.72 22.92 42.83
CA ASP A 118 -3.96 21.74 42.01
C ASP A 118 -3.08 21.80 40.78
N VAL A 119 -2.27 20.75 40.58
CA VAL A 119 -1.36 20.60 39.44
C VAL A 119 -1.73 19.36 38.65
N VAL A 120 -1.94 19.54 37.34
CA VAL A 120 -2.22 18.45 36.41
C VAL A 120 -1.18 18.43 35.31
N PHE A 121 -0.44 17.33 35.23
CA PHE A 121 0.42 16.98 34.11
C PHE A 121 -0.33 16.02 33.20
N ALA A 122 -0.59 16.40 31.95
CA ALA A 122 -1.23 15.55 30.95
C ALA A 122 -0.23 15.11 29.88
N LYS A 123 -0.50 13.99 29.26
CA LYS A 123 0.28 13.57 28.06
C LYS A 123 0.14 14.59 26.96
N LYS A 124 1.25 14.89 26.28
CA LYS A 124 1.24 15.69 25.05
C LYS A 124 0.46 14.96 23.95
N LEU A 125 -0.22 15.73 23.14
CA LEU A 125 -0.89 15.25 21.93
C LEU A 125 -0.05 15.61 20.72
N PHE A 126 0.17 14.64 19.85
CA PHE A 126 0.88 14.80 18.58
C PHE A 126 -0.03 14.52 17.40
N SER A 127 0.04 15.35 16.38
CA SER A 127 -0.69 15.12 15.13
C SER A 127 -0.07 13.94 14.36
N VAL A 128 -0.91 13.03 13.89
CA VAL A 128 -0.51 11.91 13.04
C VAL A 128 -1.12 12.11 11.66
N THR A 129 -0.29 12.52 10.70
CA THR A 129 -0.68 12.67 9.30
C THR A 129 -0.23 11.46 8.49
N PHE A 130 -1.03 11.04 7.52
CA PHE A 130 -0.67 9.99 6.61
C PHE A 130 -1.37 10.11 5.26
N SER A 131 -0.68 9.67 4.21
CA SER A 131 -1.18 9.71 2.84
C SER A 131 -0.61 8.58 1.98
N SER A 132 -1.30 8.25 0.91
CA SER A 132 -0.84 7.34 -0.14
C SER A 132 -1.32 7.82 -1.51
N ASN A 133 -0.70 7.30 -2.59
CA ASN A 133 -1.17 7.50 -3.95
C ASN A 133 -2.31 6.51 -4.31
N ASP A 134 -2.85 6.62 -5.54
CA ASP A 134 -4.02 5.86 -6.02
C ASP A 134 -3.77 4.36 -6.24
N PHE A 135 -2.51 3.91 -6.21
CA PHE A 135 -2.14 2.50 -6.43
C PHE A 135 -2.16 1.64 -5.16
N GLY A 136 -2.58 2.21 -4.03
CA GLY A 136 -2.74 1.50 -2.78
C GLY A 136 -3.34 2.38 -1.70
N THR A 137 -3.51 1.82 -0.50
CA THR A 137 -4.04 2.54 0.66
C THR A 137 -3.13 2.40 1.86
N LEU A 138 -3.06 3.48 2.66
CA LEU A 138 -2.40 3.49 3.95
C LEU A 138 -3.47 3.60 5.04
N THR A 139 -3.43 2.70 6.00
CA THR A 139 -4.35 2.68 7.15
C THR A 139 -3.54 2.74 8.44
N VAL A 140 -3.93 3.63 9.34
CA VAL A 140 -3.33 3.74 10.68
C VAL A 140 -4.37 3.39 11.72
N LYS A 141 -4.00 2.53 12.67
CA LYS A 141 -4.89 2.04 13.73
C LYS A 141 -4.33 2.33 15.11
N GLN A 142 -5.22 2.73 16.00
CA GLN A 142 -5.01 2.77 17.44
C GLN A 142 -5.94 1.73 18.08
N ASN A 143 -5.41 0.80 18.88
CA ASN A 143 -6.21 -0.27 19.50
C ASN A 143 -7.10 -1.04 18.52
N ASN A 144 -6.59 -1.34 17.31
CA ASN A 144 -7.31 -1.98 16.20
C ASN A 144 -8.45 -1.15 15.57
N VAL A 145 -8.63 0.11 15.95
CA VAL A 145 -9.60 1.04 15.35
C VAL A 145 -8.86 1.99 14.41
N ASN A 146 -9.38 2.18 13.20
CA ASN A 146 -8.82 3.15 12.26
C ASN A 146 -8.91 4.57 12.82
N ILE A 147 -7.86 5.34 12.67
CA ILE A 147 -7.86 6.79 12.92
C ILE A 147 -7.85 7.54 11.57
N GLU A 148 -8.35 8.74 11.59
CA GLU A 148 -8.28 9.64 10.44
C GLU A 148 -6.93 10.38 10.42
N SER A 149 -6.47 10.79 9.23
CA SER A 149 -5.27 11.62 9.11
C SER A 149 -5.45 12.94 9.84
N SER A 150 -4.41 13.42 10.52
CA SER A 150 -4.41 14.58 11.41
C SER A 150 -5.10 14.37 12.76
N THR A 151 -5.39 13.11 13.14
CA THR A 151 -5.91 12.80 14.49
C THR A 151 -4.83 13.08 15.54
N PRO A 152 -5.14 13.86 16.61
CA PRO A 152 -4.25 14.01 17.75
C PRO A 152 -4.16 12.71 18.55
N VAL A 153 -2.94 12.25 18.82
CA VAL A 153 -2.67 11.00 19.54
C VAL A 153 -1.75 11.28 20.73
N GLU A 154 -2.04 10.67 21.88
CA GLU A 154 -1.24 10.84 23.08
C GLU A 154 0.17 10.26 22.96
N TYR A 155 1.13 10.93 23.58
CA TYR A 155 2.49 10.41 23.78
C TYR A 155 2.50 8.99 24.34
N GLY A 156 3.38 8.16 23.78
CA GLY A 156 3.53 6.77 24.20
C GLY A 156 2.48 5.81 23.66
N THR A 157 1.54 6.30 22.85
CA THR A 157 0.55 5.43 22.18
C THR A 157 1.21 4.59 21.11
N GLU A 158 0.92 3.29 21.08
CA GLU A 158 1.32 2.41 19.98
C GLU A 158 0.28 2.45 18.85
N LEU A 159 0.75 2.76 17.65
CA LEU A 159 -0.04 2.74 16.42
C LEU A 159 0.41 1.57 15.54
N THR A 160 -0.55 0.98 14.83
CA THR A 160 -0.29 0.01 13.77
C THR A 160 -0.53 0.66 12.42
N VAL A 161 0.50 0.73 11.59
CA VAL A 161 0.44 1.20 10.20
C VAL A 161 0.34 0.00 9.27
N ILE A 162 -0.57 0.05 8.31
CA ILE A 162 -0.83 -1.01 7.33
C ILE A 162 -0.82 -0.39 5.94
N ALA A 163 0.08 -0.84 5.09
CA ALA A 163 0.13 -0.51 3.67
C ALA A 163 -0.60 -1.62 2.88
N THR A 164 -1.54 -1.26 2.02
CA THR A 164 -2.33 -2.21 1.24
C THR A 164 -2.23 -1.83 -0.24
N PRO A 165 -1.34 -2.49 -1.01
CA PRO A 165 -1.28 -2.29 -2.46
C PRO A 165 -2.59 -2.72 -3.13
N ASN A 166 -3.00 -2.04 -4.20
CA ASN A 166 -4.04 -2.51 -5.09
C ASN A 166 -3.58 -3.77 -5.85
N ALA A 167 -4.49 -4.45 -6.55
CA ALA A 167 -4.13 -5.54 -7.45
C ALA A 167 -3.05 -5.08 -8.45
N ASN A 168 -2.03 -5.92 -8.66
CA ASN A 168 -0.91 -5.67 -9.57
C ASN A 168 -0.07 -4.42 -9.22
N ALA A 169 -0.03 -4.05 -7.95
CA ALA A 169 0.83 -3.00 -7.41
C ALA A 169 1.68 -3.49 -6.25
N THR A 170 2.77 -2.82 -6.00
CA THR A 170 3.68 -3.08 -4.88
C THR A 170 4.02 -1.78 -4.17
N LEU A 171 4.34 -1.86 -2.88
CA LEU A 171 4.85 -0.74 -2.10
C LEU A 171 6.26 -0.39 -2.59
N SER A 172 6.48 0.84 -3.04
CA SER A 172 7.75 1.31 -3.60
C SER A 172 8.45 2.36 -2.75
N VAL A 173 7.69 3.17 -2.00
CA VAL A 173 8.21 4.15 -1.04
C VAL A 173 7.41 4.05 0.25
N PHE A 174 8.10 4.10 1.38
CA PHE A 174 7.48 4.25 2.68
C PHE A 174 8.38 5.11 3.58
N THR A 175 7.86 6.26 4.03
CA THR A 175 8.61 7.19 4.86
C THR A 175 7.85 7.56 6.13
N ILE A 176 8.61 7.85 7.19
CA ILE A 176 8.11 8.44 8.42
C ILE A 176 8.96 9.68 8.71
N ASN A 177 8.32 10.84 8.80
CA ASN A 177 9.00 12.14 8.97
C ASN A 177 10.12 12.36 7.92
N GLY A 178 9.87 11.91 6.67
CA GLY A 178 10.83 11.98 5.56
C GLY A 178 11.96 10.95 5.61
N ALA A 179 12.08 10.15 6.69
CA ALA A 179 13.08 9.07 6.75
C ALA A 179 12.54 7.82 6.05
N ASP A 180 13.36 7.22 5.17
CA ASP A 180 13.03 5.97 4.48
C ASP A 180 12.91 4.81 5.47
N LYS A 181 11.77 4.13 5.45
CA LYS A 181 11.39 2.98 6.27
C LYS A 181 10.91 1.79 5.44
N LEU A 182 11.10 1.81 4.12
CA LEU A 182 10.60 0.77 3.22
C LEU A 182 11.12 -0.62 3.60
N ALA A 183 12.40 -0.75 3.90
CA ALA A 183 13.01 -2.04 4.24
C ALA A 183 12.41 -2.68 5.52
N GLU A 184 11.88 -1.85 6.43
CA GLU A 184 11.30 -2.31 7.70
C GLU A 184 9.86 -2.83 7.53
N ILE A 185 9.12 -2.36 6.51
CA ILE A 185 7.69 -2.69 6.29
C ILE A 185 7.45 -3.60 5.08
N GLN A 186 8.31 -3.60 4.05
CA GLN A 186 8.05 -4.20 2.74
C GLN A 186 7.66 -5.69 2.78
N ASN A 187 8.15 -6.46 3.75
CA ASN A 187 7.89 -7.91 3.84
C ASN A 187 6.56 -8.25 4.49
N THR A 188 6.06 -7.40 5.37
CA THR A 188 4.84 -7.63 6.16
C THR A 188 3.71 -6.70 5.78
N LEU A 189 4.03 -5.58 5.11
CA LEU A 189 3.15 -4.46 4.81
C LEU A 189 2.46 -3.90 6.08
N LYS A 190 3.10 -4.13 7.24
CA LYS A 190 2.61 -3.74 8.56
C LYS A 190 3.77 -3.36 9.47
N MET A 191 3.62 -2.26 10.22
CA MET A 191 4.59 -1.75 11.18
C MET A 191 3.89 -1.20 12.41
N ASN A 192 4.49 -1.38 13.60
CA ASN A 192 4.07 -0.69 14.82
C ASN A 192 5.00 0.50 15.09
N ILE A 193 4.41 1.61 15.53
CA ILE A 193 5.11 2.87 15.82
C ILE A 193 4.61 3.38 17.18
N THR A 194 5.55 3.77 18.05
CA THR A 194 5.20 4.47 19.29
C THR A 194 5.25 5.98 19.06
N VAL A 195 4.19 6.69 19.39
CA VAL A 195 4.08 8.15 19.22
C VAL A 195 4.94 8.86 20.27
N SER A 196 6.00 9.52 19.82
CA SER A 196 6.88 10.35 20.66
C SER A 196 7.04 11.79 20.17
N GLU A 197 6.58 12.04 18.95
CA GLU A 197 6.61 13.32 18.24
C GLU A 197 5.50 13.36 17.20
N GLU A 198 5.35 14.48 16.47
CA GLU A 198 4.46 14.54 15.31
C GLU A 198 4.90 13.54 14.24
N LEU A 199 3.94 12.84 13.63
CA LEU A 199 4.20 11.85 12.61
C LEU A 199 3.60 12.29 11.26
N ASP A 200 4.45 12.25 10.23
CA ASP A 200 4.05 12.32 8.83
C ASP A 200 4.46 11.01 8.14
N ILE A 201 3.46 10.19 7.79
CA ILE A 201 3.65 8.86 7.24
C ILE A 201 3.19 8.86 5.78
N GLN A 202 4.10 8.54 4.84
CA GLN A 202 3.81 8.55 3.42
C GLN A 202 4.12 7.20 2.80
N ALA A 203 3.23 6.74 1.93
CA ALA A 203 3.40 5.52 1.15
C ALA A 203 3.15 5.79 -0.34
N GLU A 204 4.06 5.31 -1.19
CA GLU A 204 3.82 5.27 -2.62
C GLU A 204 3.83 3.82 -3.11
N PHE A 205 2.90 3.52 -3.99
CA PHE A 205 2.77 2.22 -4.63
C PHE A 205 3.01 2.39 -6.12
N THR A 206 3.60 1.38 -6.75
CA THR A 206 3.84 1.34 -8.20
C THR A 206 3.25 0.06 -8.78
N THR A 207 2.82 0.12 -10.04
CA THR A 207 2.37 -1.08 -10.75
C THR A 207 3.55 -2.03 -10.96
N ILE A 208 3.30 -3.32 -10.82
CA ILE A 208 4.26 -4.37 -11.21
C ILE A 208 4.29 -4.39 -12.73
N SER A 209 5.49 -4.39 -13.32
CA SER A 209 5.68 -4.50 -14.77
C SER A 209 6.29 -5.85 -15.14
N ARG A 210 5.87 -6.39 -16.29
CA ARG A 210 6.33 -7.64 -16.87
C ARG A 210 7.03 -7.40 -18.18
N THR A 211 7.92 -8.33 -18.52
CA THR A 211 8.65 -8.34 -19.80
C THR A 211 8.10 -9.46 -20.68
N VAL A 212 7.78 -9.16 -21.92
CA VAL A 212 7.45 -10.17 -22.94
C VAL A 212 8.52 -10.11 -24.04
N THR A 213 9.25 -11.19 -24.20
CA THR A 213 10.32 -11.31 -25.20
C THR A 213 9.95 -12.38 -26.21
N CYS A 214 10.05 -12.05 -27.49
CA CYS A 214 9.93 -13.01 -28.60
C CYS A 214 11.27 -13.13 -29.32
N ASN A 215 11.90 -14.30 -29.21
CA ASN A 215 13.11 -14.66 -29.97
C ASN A 215 12.70 -15.07 -31.38
N ILE A 216 12.87 -14.18 -32.33
CA ILE A 216 12.39 -14.38 -33.70
C ILE A 216 13.51 -14.95 -34.58
N ILE A 217 13.27 -16.09 -35.22
CA ILE A 217 14.14 -16.73 -36.20
C ILE A 217 13.42 -16.72 -37.55
N GLY A 218 14.12 -16.28 -38.60
CA GLY A 218 13.56 -16.16 -39.96
C GLY A 218 12.96 -14.77 -40.20
N ASN A 219 12.25 -14.64 -41.33
CA ASN A 219 11.72 -13.36 -41.79
C ASN A 219 10.25 -13.24 -41.42
N GLY A 220 10.00 -12.41 -40.46
CA GLY A 220 8.69 -12.09 -39.89
C GLY A 220 8.81 -11.20 -38.66
N SER A 221 7.70 -10.78 -38.15
CA SER A 221 7.65 -9.98 -36.91
C SER A 221 6.50 -10.43 -36.01
N VAL A 222 6.60 -10.04 -34.73
CA VAL A 222 5.52 -10.25 -33.75
C VAL A 222 5.10 -8.89 -33.23
N LYS A 223 3.82 -8.59 -33.31
CA LYS A 223 3.22 -7.40 -32.70
C LYS A 223 2.64 -7.80 -31.35
N ILE A 224 2.97 -7.07 -30.29
CA ILE A 224 2.51 -7.29 -28.92
C ILE A 224 1.51 -6.20 -28.57
N THR A 225 0.26 -6.57 -28.23
CA THR A 225 -0.79 -5.61 -27.86
C THR A 225 -1.54 -6.06 -26.62
N ASP A 226 -2.12 -5.12 -25.87
CA ASP A 226 -3.06 -5.42 -24.80
C ASP A 226 -4.53 -5.29 -25.26
N ALA A 227 -5.47 -5.57 -24.38
CA ALA A 227 -6.91 -5.47 -24.65
C ALA A 227 -7.41 -4.02 -24.92
N LYS A 228 -6.55 -3.01 -24.76
CA LYS A 228 -6.84 -1.60 -25.05
C LYS A 228 -6.13 -1.12 -26.31
N ASP A 229 -5.58 -2.05 -27.11
CA ASP A 229 -4.79 -1.79 -28.31
C ASP A 229 -3.49 -1.00 -28.08
N ASN A 230 -2.98 -0.91 -26.83
CA ASN A 230 -1.63 -0.41 -26.61
C ASN A 230 -0.63 -1.37 -27.22
N VAL A 231 0.37 -0.81 -27.95
CA VAL A 231 1.43 -1.58 -28.59
C VAL A 231 2.68 -1.52 -27.73
N TYR A 232 3.26 -2.68 -27.47
CA TYR A 232 4.49 -2.82 -26.69
C TYR A 232 5.66 -3.24 -27.57
N GLU A 233 6.85 -2.76 -27.24
CA GLU A 233 8.08 -3.20 -27.90
C GLU A 233 8.52 -4.56 -27.35
N ASN A 234 9.06 -5.40 -28.23
CA ASN A 234 9.60 -6.71 -27.87
C ASN A 234 10.74 -6.59 -26.83
N GLY A 235 10.64 -7.35 -25.75
CA GLY A 235 11.66 -7.36 -24.69
C GLY A 235 11.64 -6.14 -23.75
N VAL A 236 10.54 -5.37 -23.69
CA VAL A 236 10.41 -4.20 -22.80
C VAL A 236 9.62 -4.55 -21.53
N ALA A 237 10.24 -4.33 -20.37
CA ALA A 237 9.62 -4.53 -19.05
C ALA A 237 8.67 -3.37 -18.69
N SER A 238 7.60 -3.16 -19.44
CA SER A 238 6.63 -2.07 -19.21
C SER A 238 5.18 -2.49 -19.31
N ILE A 239 4.93 -3.78 -19.51
CA ILE A 239 3.57 -4.36 -19.55
C ILE A 239 3.07 -4.49 -18.12
N PRO A 240 1.94 -3.86 -17.73
CA PRO A 240 1.40 -4.01 -16.40
C PRO A 240 1.06 -5.48 -16.11
N ASP A 241 1.44 -5.97 -14.91
CA ASP A 241 1.13 -7.31 -14.45
C ASP A 241 -0.36 -7.63 -14.55
N GLY A 242 -0.72 -8.84 -14.96
CA GLY A 242 -2.09 -9.27 -15.15
C GLY A 242 -2.78 -8.74 -16.41
N SER A 243 -2.04 -8.07 -17.33
CA SER A 243 -2.60 -7.61 -18.60
C SER A 243 -2.91 -8.78 -19.55
N ASN A 244 -4.08 -8.71 -20.21
CA ASN A 244 -4.37 -9.61 -21.34
C ASN A 244 -3.57 -9.16 -22.55
N ILE A 245 -2.68 -10.01 -23.03
CA ILE A 245 -1.78 -9.73 -24.14
C ILE A 245 -2.13 -10.59 -25.34
N THR A 246 -2.06 -9.98 -26.52
CA THR A 246 -2.17 -10.64 -27.81
C THR A 246 -0.84 -10.52 -28.56
N LEU A 247 -0.26 -11.67 -28.91
CA LEU A 247 0.82 -11.74 -29.90
C LEU A 247 0.19 -11.95 -31.27
N THR A 248 0.49 -11.06 -32.22
CA THR A 248 0.09 -11.24 -33.63
C THR A 248 1.32 -11.56 -34.44
N PHE A 249 1.31 -12.72 -35.10
CA PHE A 249 2.42 -13.19 -35.95
C PHE A 249 2.28 -12.64 -37.36
N ILE A 250 3.31 -11.99 -37.85
CA ILE A 250 3.31 -11.31 -39.17
C ILE A 250 4.48 -11.86 -39.98
N PRO A 251 4.28 -12.97 -40.74
CA PRO A 251 5.31 -13.45 -41.65
C PRO A 251 5.56 -12.42 -42.77
N GLU A 252 6.82 -12.29 -43.23
CA GLU A 252 7.12 -11.58 -44.47
C GLU A 252 6.63 -12.36 -45.72
N ASP A 253 6.55 -11.68 -46.84
CA ASP A 253 6.14 -12.29 -48.12
C ASP A 253 7.03 -13.51 -48.47
N GLY A 254 6.38 -14.67 -48.66
CA GLY A 254 7.05 -15.92 -48.94
C GLY A 254 7.53 -16.68 -47.70
N TYR A 255 7.15 -16.23 -46.52
CA TYR A 255 7.40 -16.93 -45.24
C TYR A 255 6.10 -17.34 -44.55
N GLN A 256 6.19 -18.30 -43.69
CA GLN A 256 5.09 -18.75 -42.81
C GLN A 256 5.59 -18.97 -41.41
N LEU A 257 4.73 -18.81 -40.42
CA LEU A 257 5.00 -19.25 -39.05
C LEU A 257 5.13 -20.79 -39.05
N ASN A 258 6.22 -21.31 -38.50
CA ASN A 258 6.55 -22.74 -38.52
C ASN A 258 6.59 -23.36 -37.12
N ASP A 259 7.00 -22.57 -36.12
CA ASP A 259 7.08 -23.03 -34.74
C ASP A 259 6.87 -21.86 -33.79
N PHE A 260 6.23 -22.13 -32.66
CA PHE A 260 6.00 -21.19 -31.57
C PHE A 260 6.07 -21.95 -30.26
N LYS A 261 6.98 -21.54 -29.36
CA LYS A 261 7.25 -22.24 -28.12
C LYS A 261 7.32 -21.30 -26.93
N TYR A 262 6.91 -21.82 -25.76
CA TYR A 262 7.17 -21.24 -24.46
C TYR A 262 7.85 -22.31 -23.59
N ASP A 263 8.98 -21.97 -22.96
CA ASP A 263 9.81 -22.87 -22.11
C ASP A 263 10.14 -24.25 -22.80
N GLY A 264 10.29 -24.23 -24.12
CA GLY A 264 10.57 -25.40 -24.94
C GLY A 264 9.35 -26.19 -25.38
N ASP A 265 8.19 -25.96 -24.81
CA ASP A 265 6.92 -26.59 -25.20
C ASP A 265 6.26 -25.86 -26.37
N SER A 266 5.73 -26.63 -27.33
CA SER A 266 5.03 -26.06 -28.49
C SER A 266 3.65 -25.53 -28.09
N MET A 267 3.42 -24.25 -28.41
CA MET A 267 2.13 -23.56 -28.27
C MET A 267 1.47 -23.32 -29.65
N PHE A 268 1.95 -24.02 -30.68
CA PHE A 268 1.53 -23.77 -32.06
C PHE A 268 0.04 -24.09 -32.31
N GLU A 269 -0.51 -25.08 -31.60
CA GLU A 269 -1.92 -25.47 -31.72
C GLU A 269 -2.89 -24.47 -31.04
N ASP A 270 -2.36 -23.60 -30.16
CA ASP A 270 -3.15 -22.59 -29.47
C ASP A 270 -3.29 -21.26 -30.26
N ILE A 271 -2.66 -21.22 -31.45
CA ILE A 271 -2.73 -20.04 -32.32
C ILE A 271 -4.06 -20.07 -33.11
N ILE A 272 -4.81 -18.98 -33.00
CA ILE A 272 -6.07 -18.75 -33.73
C ILE A 272 -5.93 -17.48 -34.55
N ASP A 273 -6.20 -17.54 -35.87
CA ASP A 273 -6.16 -16.39 -36.76
C ASP A 273 -4.84 -15.58 -36.68
N ASP A 274 -3.71 -16.29 -36.70
CA ASP A 274 -2.35 -15.75 -36.55
C ASP A 274 -2.13 -15.01 -35.21
N GLN A 275 -2.91 -15.31 -34.17
CA GLN A 275 -2.83 -14.70 -32.85
C GLN A 275 -2.72 -15.73 -31.73
N PHE A 276 -1.97 -15.34 -30.67
CA PHE A 276 -1.91 -16.08 -29.42
C PHE A 276 -2.22 -15.11 -28.27
N ASN A 277 -3.12 -15.52 -27.38
CA ASN A 277 -3.58 -14.70 -26.26
C ASN A 277 -3.19 -15.33 -24.92
N PHE A 278 -2.68 -14.52 -24.00
CA PHE A 278 -2.31 -14.94 -22.65
C PHE A 278 -2.42 -13.77 -21.64
N ILE A 279 -2.26 -14.09 -20.35
CA ILE A 279 -2.19 -13.10 -19.28
C ILE A 279 -0.72 -12.93 -18.91
N ALA A 280 -0.21 -11.68 -18.90
CA ALA A 280 1.16 -11.38 -18.49
C ALA A 280 1.25 -11.30 -16.94
N ASP A 281 1.28 -12.46 -16.27
CA ASP A 281 1.39 -12.59 -14.82
C ASP A 281 2.83 -12.94 -14.36
N GLU A 282 3.72 -13.19 -15.32
CA GLU A 282 5.16 -13.36 -15.12
C GLU A 282 5.94 -12.77 -16.31
N ASP A 283 7.27 -12.87 -16.31
CA ASP A 283 8.10 -12.53 -17.46
C ASP A 283 8.09 -13.69 -18.46
N TYR A 284 7.74 -13.42 -19.72
CA TYR A 284 7.61 -14.41 -20.77
C TYR A 284 8.72 -14.31 -21.80
N THR A 285 9.26 -15.46 -22.22
CA THR A 285 10.18 -15.55 -23.34
C THR A 285 9.67 -16.63 -24.31
N PHE A 286 9.24 -16.20 -25.48
CA PHE A 286 8.74 -17.08 -26.54
C PHE A 286 9.78 -17.25 -27.65
N ASP A 287 9.88 -18.46 -28.18
CA ASP A 287 10.65 -18.74 -29.41
C ASP A 287 9.70 -18.81 -30.59
N VAL A 288 9.93 -17.95 -31.62
CA VAL A 288 9.09 -17.81 -32.80
C VAL A 288 9.92 -18.09 -34.05
N VAL A 289 9.51 -19.05 -34.85
CA VAL A 289 10.26 -19.47 -36.04
C VAL A 289 9.42 -19.24 -37.31
N PHE A 290 9.87 -18.34 -38.15
CA PHE A 290 9.34 -18.17 -39.50
C PHE A 290 10.24 -18.90 -40.50
N THR A 291 9.66 -19.73 -41.37
CA THR A 291 10.40 -20.44 -42.42
C THR A 291 9.92 -20.00 -43.78
N LYS A 292 10.87 -19.99 -44.71
CA LYS A 292 10.53 -19.70 -46.11
C LYS A 292 9.57 -20.77 -46.64
N ILE A 293 8.49 -20.33 -47.28
CA ILE A 293 7.60 -21.24 -47.99
C ILE A 293 8.40 -21.76 -49.17
N THR A 294 8.98 -22.95 -49.01
CA THR A 294 9.55 -23.64 -50.12
C THR A 294 8.41 -24.28 -50.89
N SER A 295 7.99 -23.60 -51.94
CA SER A 295 7.26 -24.33 -52.98
C SER A 295 8.12 -25.51 -53.37
N LEU A 296 7.56 -26.72 -53.40
CA LEU A 296 8.20 -27.83 -54.10
C LEU A 296 8.57 -27.34 -55.50
N GLN A 297 9.86 -27.00 -55.69
CA GLN A 297 10.30 -26.68 -57.05
C GLN A 297 10.10 -27.91 -57.90
N ASN A 298 9.20 -27.82 -58.87
CA ASN A 298 9.13 -28.77 -59.95
C ASN A 298 10.47 -28.74 -60.72
N THR A 299 11.35 -29.66 -60.42
CA THR A 299 12.58 -29.91 -61.23
C THR A 299 12.25 -30.83 -62.39
N SER A 300 11.36 -30.39 -63.29
CA SER A 300 11.26 -30.96 -64.62
C SER A 300 10.43 -30.07 -65.55
N GLU A 301 10.89 -29.95 -66.76
CA GLU A 301 10.38 -29.09 -67.86
C GLU A 301 8.97 -29.42 -68.40
N ASP A 302 8.12 -30.11 -67.67
CA ASP A 302 6.76 -30.43 -68.10
C ASP A 302 5.77 -29.50 -67.41
N ALA A 303 5.07 -28.70 -68.16
CA ALA A 303 4.21 -27.59 -67.79
C ALA A 303 2.86 -28.05 -67.17
N VAL A 304 2.91 -28.64 -65.93
CA VAL A 304 1.69 -28.80 -65.15
C VAL A 304 1.66 -27.79 -64.02
N SER A 305 0.71 -26.88 -64.07
CA SER A 305 0.44 -25.90 -63.01
C SER A 305 -0.89 -26.24 -62.33
N VAL A 306 -0.95 -25.95 -61.01
CA VAL A 306 -2.18 -26.11 -60.24
C VAL A 306 -2.56 -24.75 -59.65
N ARG A 307 -3.80 -24.29 -59.93
CA ARG A 307 -4.31 -23.03 -59.47
C ARG A 307 -5.67 -23.24 -58.79
N TYR A 308 -5.84 -22.74 -57.59
CA TYR A 308 -7.12 -22.68 -56.88
C TYR A 308 -7.72 -21.29 -57.03
N GLU A 309 -8.95 -21.18 -57.50
CA GLU A 309 -9.67 -19.92 -57.64
C GLU A 309 -11.18 -20.15 -57.55
N SER A 310 -11.86 -19.37 -56.70
CA SER A 310 -13.32 -19.35 -56.56
C SER A 310 -13.98 -20.72 -56.36
N GLY A 311 -13.38 -21.59 -55.55
CA GLY A 311 -13.91 -22.94 -55.26
C GLY A 311 -13.58 -23.98 -56.31
N MET A 312 -12.78 -23.65 -57.32
CA MET A 312 -12.36 -24.52 -58.40
C MET A 312 -10.86 -24.75 -58.34
N LEU A 313 -10.44 -25.99 -58.51
CA LEU A 313 -9.03 -26.38 -58.68
C LEU A 313 -8.78 -26.59 -60.18
N TYR A 314 -7.94 -25.78 -60.77
CA TYR A 314 -7.52 -25.88 -62.15
C TYR A 314 -6.16 -26.52 -62.25
N VAL A 315 -6.04 -27.54 -63.12
CA VAL A 315 -4.79 -28.20 -63.44
C VAL A 315 -4.51 -28.05 -64.92
N GLU A 316 -3.51 -27.22 -65.22
CA GLU A 316 -3.06 -27.02 -66.61
C GLU A 316 -2.13 -28.19 -67.00
N GLY A 317 -2.26 -28.66 -68.22
CA GLY A 317 -1.45 -29.76 -68.79
C GLY A 317 -2.04 -31.16 -68.58
N MET A 318 -3.28 -31.30 -68.05
CA MET A 318 -3.98 -32.63 -68.03
C MET A 318 -4.59 -32.93 -69.40
N ASN A 319 -4.44 -34.18 -69.85
CA ASN A 319 -4.99 -34.74 -71.07
C ASN A 319 -6.08 -35.79 -70.76
N ALA A 320 -6.78 -36.23 -71.80
CA ALA A 320 -7.78 -37.29 -71.63
C ALA A 320 -7.13 -38.60 -71.15
N GLY A 321 -7.55 -39.11 -70.00
CA GLY A 321 -7.03 -40.30 -69.32
C GLY A 321 -6.12 -40.01 -68.13
N ASP A 322 -5.71 -38.73 -67.95
CA ASP A 322 -5.00 -38.33 -66.73
C ASP A 322 -5.94 -38.24 -65.53
N LYS A 323 -5.38 -38.30 -64.31
CA LYS A 323 -6.14 -38.40 -63.08
C LYS A 323 -5.51 -37.51 -62.01
N LEU A 324 -6.33 -36.83 -61.24
CA LEU A 324 -5.91 -36.17 -60.02
C LEU A 324 -6.58 -36.78 -58.79
N ASP A 325 -5.82 -37.01 -57.75
CA ASP A 325 -6.28 -37.49 -56.46
C ASP A 325 -5.99 -36.39 -55.42
N ILE A 326 -6.97 -36.05 -54.60
CA ILE A 326 -6.84 -35.02 -53.54
C ILE A 326 -6.71 -35.73 -52.20
N TYR A 327 -5.76 -35.30 -51.39
CA TYR A 327 -5.48 -35.79 -50.04
C TYR A 327 -5.48 -34.60 -49.07
N ASP A 328 -5.86 -34.82 -47.82
CA ASP A 328 -5.57 -33.89 -46.75
C ASP A 328 -4.06 -33.88 -46.42
N ILE A 329 -3.65 -32.97 -45.55
CA ILE A 329 -2.23 -32.82 -45.18
C ILE A 329 -1.69 -34.03 -44.42
N THR A 330 -2.56 -34.86 -43.84
CA THR A 330 -2.16 -36.14 -43.18
C THR A 330 -1.94 -37.32 -44.13
N GLY A 331 -2.23 -37.10 -45.45
CA GLY A 331 -2.16 -38.13 -46.49
C GLY A 331 -3.44 -38.95 -46.63
N LYS A 332 -4.53 -38.60 -45.97
CA LYS A 332 -5.83 -39.27 -46.10
C LYS A 332 -6.44 -38.89 -47.44
N TYR A 333 -6.82 -39.89 -48.20
CA TYR A 333 -7.51 -39.71 -49.48
C TYR A 333 -8.89 -39.09 -49.29
N ILE A 334 -9.20 -38.08 -50.14
CA ILE A 334 -10.48 -37.32 -50.12
C ILE A 334 -11.30 -37.67 -51.36
N GLU A 335 -10.78 -37.35 -52.55
CA GLU A 335 -11.51 -37.58 -53.80
C GLU A 335 -10.58 -37.70 -55.01
N THR A 336 -11.14 -38.20 -56.13
CA THR A 336 -10.44 -38.27 -57.39
C THR A 336 -11.23 -37.53 -58.48
N SER A 337 -10.52 -36.95 -59.43
CA SER A 337 -11.10 -36.32 -60.61
C SER A 337 -10.28 -36.62 -61.87
N THR A 338 -10.92 -36.66 -63.00
CA THR A 338 -10.29 -36.73 -64.32
C THR A 338 -10.48 -35.42 -65.07
N LEU A 339 -11.01 -34.40 -64.45
CA LEU A 339 -11.27 -33.08 -65.00
C LEU A 339 -10.15 -32.10 -64.69
N ALA A 340 -9.65 -31.40 -65.67
CA ALA A 340 -8.68 -30.33 -65.49
C ALA A 340 -9.21 -29.13 -64.66
N ALA A 341 -10.52 -29.01 -64.49
CA ALA A 341 -11.18 -28.07 -63.58
C ALA A 341 -12.09 -28.85 -62.64
N THR A 342 -11.67 -29.02 -61.37
CA THR A 342 -12.38 -29.83 -60.34
C THR A 342 -13.00 -28.90 -59.31
N ASN A 343 -14.30 -29.10 -59.02
CA ASN A 343 -15.00 -28.35 -57.99
C ASN A 343 -14.57 -28.87 -56.62
N VAL A 344 -14.05 -27.99 -55.79
CA VAL A 344 -13.59 -28.34 -54.41
C VAL A 344 -14.29 -27.43 -53.38
N THR A 345 -15.49 -26.91 -53.70
CA THR A 345 -16.26 -26.05 -52.77
C THR A 345 -16.62 -26.76 -51.49
N ASP A 346 -16.80 -28.08 -51.52
CA ASP A 346 -17.21 -28.88 -50.38
C ASP A 346 -16.03 -29.26 -49.41
N LEU A 347 -14.80 -28.95 -49.80
CA LEU A 347 -13.65 -29.13 -48.88
C LEU A 347 -13.69 -28.00 -47.83
N ALA A 348 -13.27 -28.29 -46.62
CA ALA A 348 -13.06 -27.29 -45.60
C ALA A 348 -11.88 -26.34 -46.00
N ASN A 349 -11.83 -25.15 -45.39
CA ASN A 349 -10.62 -24.34 -45.53
C ASN A 349 -9.43 -25.11 -44.92
N GLY A 350 -8.32 -25.11 -45.62
CA GLY A 350 -7.18 -25.93 -45.21
C GLY A 350 -6.17 -26.20 -46.30
N CYS A 351 -5.15 -26.93 -45.96
CA CYS A 351 -4.07 -27.34 -46.85
C CYS A 351 -4.32 -28.74 -47.39
N TYR A 352 -4.14 -28.95 -48.69
CA TYR A 352 -4.39 -30.19 -49.39
C TYR A 352 -3.22 -30.54 -50.31
N LEU A 353 -3.01 -31.85 -50.52
CA LEU A 353 -2.08 -32.39 -51.50
C LEU A 353 -2.83 -32.94 -52.69
N VAL A 354 -2.47 -32.51 -53.89
CA VAL A 354 -3.02 -33.00 -55.14
C VAL A 354 -1.96 -33.87 -55.86
N ARG A 355 -2.25 -35.12 -56.00
CA ARG A 355 -1.43 -36.07 -56.76
C ARG A 355 -2.01 -36.17 -58.16
N ILE A 356 -1.23 -35.75 -59.16
CA ILE A 356 -1.62 -35.74 -60.58
C ILE A 356 -0.86 -36.89 -61.29
N SER A 357 -1.61 -37.79 -61.92
CA SER A 357 -1.07 -38.90 -62.70
C SER A 357 -1.23 -38.55 -64.19
N LEU A 358 -0.11 -38.30 -64.87
CA LEU A 358 -0.01 -37.92 -66.26
C LEU A 358 0.65 -39.06 -67.03
N GLY A 359 -0.14 -39.98 -67.57
CA GLY A 359 0.42 -41.19 -68.15
C GLY A 359 1.29 -41.98 -67.17
N ASN A 360 2.58 -42.08 -67.43
CA ASN A 360 3.54 -42.75 -66.56
C ASN A 360 4.23 -41.86 -65.51
N THR A 361 3.89 -40.55 -65.49
CA THR A 361 4.50 -39.57 -64.59
C THR A 361 3.52 -39.20 -63.48
N ILE A 362 4.00 -39.09 -62.25
CA ILE A 362 3.22 -38.68 -61.10
C ILE A 362 3.82 -37.39 -60.54
N LYS A 363 2.96 -36.37 -60.40
CA LYS A 363 3.32 -35.10 -59.72
C LYS A 363 2.44 -34.90 -58.48
N THR A 364 3.03 -34.32 -57.45
CA THR A 364 2.27 -33.92 -56.23
C THR A 364 2.44 -32.43 -56.00
N VAL A 365 1.32 -31.72 -55.89
CA VAL A 365 1.28 -30.26 -55.69
C VAL A 365 0.40 -29.97 -54.47
N LYS A 366 0.80 -29.01 -53.66
CA LYS A 366 0.01 -28.51 -52.52
C LYS A 366 -0.87 -27.36 -52.97
N PHE A 367 -2.14 -27.31 -52.56
CA PHE A 367 -2.95 -26.10 -52.64
C PHE A 367 -3.57 -25.77 -51.29
N ILE A 368 -3.86 -24.50 -51.13
CA ILE A 368 -4.52 -23.98 -49.93
C ILE A 368 -5.90 -23.45 -50.30
N LYS A 369 -6.94 -24.00 -49.69
CA LYS A 369 -8.29 -23.46 -49.74
C LYS A 369 -8.47 -22.49 -48.58
N ARG A 370 -8.77 -21.25 -48.90
CA ARG A 370 -9.04 -20.18 -47.91
C ARG A 370 -10.52 -19.87 -47.82
#